data_429c446f63dc1508738ab2de5effd685
#
_entry.id   429c446f63dc1508738ab2de5effd685
#
_cell.length_a   1.000
_cell.length_b   1.000
_cell.length_c   1.000
_cell.angle_alpha   90.00
_cell.angle_beta   90.00
_cell.angle_gamma   90.00
#
_symmetry.space_group_name_H-M   'P 1'
#
loop_
_entity.id
_entity.type
_entity.pdbx_description
1 polymer ?
#
loop_
_entity_poly.entity_id
_entity_poly.type
_entity_poly.pdbx_seq_one_letter_code
_entity_poly.pdbx_strand_id
1 'polypeptide(L)'
;MNTKSSATAKLHPASLNQIAVGGHVCITSFLGDRKTSRRLLSLGLRVGSELEILHHRGRGVVVANNGNRVALGADIADKLLISSLDTPE
;
A
#
# COMPACT_ATOMS: atom_id res chain seq x y z
N MET A 1 -8.64 25.10 10.91
CA MET A 1 -8.25 24.74 11.16
C MET A 1 -8.07 23.42 11.15
N ASN A 2 -8.73 22.78 11.09
CA ASN A 2 -8.64 21.54 11.13
C ASN A 2 -8.05 20.95 10.01
N THR A 3 -7.95 21.56 8.99
CA THR A 3 -7.34 21.04 7.92
C THR A 3 -6.01 20.60 8.17
N LYS A 4 -5.35 21.21 9.11
CA LYS A 4 -4.11 20.75 9.38
C LYS A 4 -4.09 19.45 9.90
N SER A 5 -4.93 19.06 10.72
CA SER A 5 -4.94 17.77 11.31
C SER A 5 -5.15 16.75 10.27
N SER A 6 -6.02 17.01 9.34
CA SER A 6 -6.26 16.06 8.30
C SER A 6 -5.05 15.87 7.46
N ALA A 7 -4.40 16.92 7.13
CA ALA A 7 -3.22 16.84 6.31
C ALA A 7 -2.15 16.04 7.02
N THR A 8 -2.02 16.24 8.30
CA THR A 8 -1.03 15.51 9.06
C THR A 8 -1.33 14.03 9.04
N ALA A 9 -2.56 13.67 9.19
CA ALA A 9 -2.93 12.27 9.16
C ALA A 9 -2.60 11.65 7.82
N LYS A 10 -2.79 12.39 6.75
CA LYS A 10 -2.49 11.85 5.46
C LYS A 10 -1.01 11.70 5.21
N LEU A 11 -0.20 12.44 5.91
CA LEU A 11 1.23 12.38 5.71
C LEU A 11 1.87 11.22 6.45
N HIS A 12 1.13 10.55 7.31
CA HIS A 12 1.69 9.43 8.02
C HIS A 12 1.57 8.18 7.16
N PRO A 13 2.68 7.62 6.70
CA PRO A 13 2.60 6.41 5.90
C PRO A 13 2.15 5.26 6.77
N ALA A 14 1.49 4.34 6.19
CA ALA A 14 1.02 3.15 6.88
C ALA A 14 1.44 1.93 6.08
N SER A 15 1.43 0.77 6.70
CA SER A 15 1.71 -0.45 5.99
C SER A 15 0.40 -1.03 5.46
N LEU A 16 0.51 -1.88 4.46
CA LEU A 16 -0.66 -2.49 3.86
C LEU A 16 -1.47 -3.30 4.86
N ASN A 17 -0.81 -3.85 5.86
CA ASN A 17 -1.51 -4.67 6.84
C ASN A 17 -2.49 -3.89 7.68
N GLN A 18 -2.37 -2.58 7.70
CA GLN A 18 -3.24 -1.73 8.51
C GLN A 18 -4.48 -1.27 7.78
N ILE A 19 -4.58 -1.57 6.50
CA ILE A 19 -5.71 -1.11 5.68
C ILE A 19 -6.73 -2.22 5.56
N ALA A 20 -7.97 -1.90 5.78
CA ALA A 20 -9.04 -2.89 5.71
C ALA A 20 -9.32 -3.30 4.26
N VAL A 21 -9.89 -4.47 4.11
CA VAL A 21 -10.33 -4.97 2.81
C VAL A 21 -11.28 -3.94 2.20
N GLY A 22 -11.11 -3.66 0.93
CA GLY A 22 -11.90 -2.67 0.23
C GLY A 22 -11.25 -1.30 0.20
N GLY A 23 -10.22 -1.08 1.01
CA GLY A 23 -9.55 0.21 1.04
C GLY A 23 -8.71 0.44 -0.20
N HIS A 24 -8.55 1.69 -0.56
CA HIS A 24 -7.74 2.09 -1.71
C HIS A 24 -6.55 2.86 -1.23
N VAL A 25 -5.38 2.54 -1.74
CA VAL A 25 -4.13 3.14 -1.29
C VAL A 25 -3.22 3.44 -2.47
N CYS A 26 -2.27 4.31 -2.23
CA CYS A 26 -1.24 4.63 -3.20
C CYS A 26 0.11 4.32 -2.57
N ILE A 27 1.00 3.69 -3.32
CA ILE A 27 2.33 3.38 -2.82
C ILE A 27 3.15 4.66 -2.78
N THR A 28 3.66 4.99 -1.60
CA THR A 28 4.45 6.20 -1.44
C THR A 28 5.93 5.90 -1.31
N SER A 29 6.29 4.74 -0.82
CA SER A 29 7.69 4.39 -0.64
C SER A 29 7.84 2.90 -0.42
N PHE A 30 9.04 2.39 -0.65
CA PHE A 30 9.34 1.00 -0.37
C PHE A 30 10.67 0.94 0.36
N LEU A 31 10.68 0.31 1.51
CA LEU A 31 11.85 0.28 2.37
C LEU A 31 12.73 -0.94 2.18
N GLY A 32 12.47 -1.74 1.19
CA GLY A 32 13.25 -2.94 0.94
C GLY A 32 14.57 -2.66 0.25
N ASP A 33 15.39 -3.70 0.14
CA ASP A 33 16.67 -3.58 -0.56
C ASP A 33 16.43 -3.60 -2.07
N ARG A 34 17.53 -3.52 -2.81
CA ARG A 34 17.45 -3.45 -4.26
C ARG A 34 16.81 -4.70 -4.87
N LYS A 35 17.15 -5.85 -4.33
CA LYS A 35 16.64 -7.11 -4.85
C LYS A 35 15.13 -7.17 -4.68
N THR A 36 14.66 -6.80 -3.50
CA THR A 36 13.23 -6.81 -3.23
C THR A 36 12.51 -5.73 -4.02
N SER A 37 13.16 -4.60 -4.24
CA SER A 37 12.60 -3.53 -5.06
C SER A 37 12.40 -3.99 -6.50
N ARG A 38 13.35 -4.75 -7.02
CA ARG A 38 13.20 -5.27 -8.38
C ARG A 38 12.04 -6.24 -8.45
N ARG A 39 11.88 -7.02 -7.40
CA ARG A 39 10.78 -7.97 -7.36
C ARG A 39 9.46 -7.22 -7.37
N LEU A 40 9.38 -6.13 -6.63
CA LEU A 40 8.19 -5.32 -6.60
C LEU A 40 7.87 -4.79 -8.00
N LEU A 41 8.88 -4.30 -8.70
CA LEU A 41 8.70 -3.80 -10.05
C LEU A 41 8.25 -4.92 -11.00
N SER A 42 8.78 -6.12 -10.81
CA SER A 42 8.41 -7.23 -11.68
C SER A 42 6.95 -7.63 -11.48
N LEU A 43 6.36 -7.24 -10.36
CA LEU A 43 4.94 -7.47 -10.11
C LEU A 43 4.09 -6.35 -10.68
N GLY A 44 4.71 -5.36 -11.28
CA GLY A 44 3.99 -4.23 -11.87
C GLY A 44 3.70 -3.11 -10.90
N LEU A 45 4.33 -3.14 -9.72
CA LEU A 45 4.06 -2.14 -8.69
C LEU A 45 5.24 -1.20 -8.51
N ARG A 46 4.94 0.06 -8.25
CA ARG A 46 5.98 1.05 -8.04
C ARG A 46 5.40 2.20 -7.24
N VAL A 47 6.24 3.11 -6.81
CA VAL A 47 5.78 4.31 -6.13
C VAL A 47 4.80 5.03 -7.05
N GLY A 48 3.66 5.38 -6.54
CA GLY A 48 2.59 5.98 -7.32
C GLY A 48 1.51 5.01 -7.76
N SER A 49 1.75 3.71 -7.67
CA SER A 49 0.73 2.73 -8.04
C SER A 49 -0.44 2.81 -7.06
N GLU A 50 -1.65 2.69 -7.59
CA GLU A 50 -2.85 2.69 -6.77
C GLU A 50 -3.36 1.27 -6.65
N LEU A 51 -3.68 0.87 -5.44
CA LEU A 51 -4.06 -0.49 -5.14
C LEU A 51 -5.36 -0.53 -4.37
N GLU A 52 -6.09 -1.63 -4.56
CA GLU A 52 -7.26 -1.89 -3.74
C GLU A 52 -6.96 -3.14 -2.92
N ILE A 53 -7.25 -3.13 -1.64
CA ILE A 53 -7.00 -4.27 -0.77
C ILE A 53 -8.11 -5.29 -0.95
N LEU A 54 -7.76 -6.47 -1.40
CA LEU A 54 -8.75 -7.52 -1.65
C LEU A 54 -8.86 -8.51 -0.51
N HIS A 55 -7.74 -8.95 0.02
CA HIS A 55 -7.71 -9.92 1.10
C HIS A 55 -6.47 -9.77 1.93
N HIS A 56 -6.59 -10.09 3.22
CA HIS A 56 -5.42 -10.24 4.07
C HIS A 56 -5.22 -11.74 4.31
N ARG A 57 -4.00 -12.20 4.18
CA ARG A 57 -3.68 -13.60 4.40
C ARG A 57 -2.48 -13.66 5.34
N GLY A 58 -2.74 -13.86 6.62
CA GLY A 58 -1.68 -13.76 7.59
C GLY A 58 -1.11 -12.37 7.55
N ARG A 59 0.18 -12.25 7.32
CA ARG A 59 0.84 -10.95 7.21
C ARG A 59 1.00 -10.52 5.76
N GLY A 60 0.58 -11.35 4.84
CA GLY A 60 0.60 -10.98 3.45
C GLY A 60 -0.73 -10.38 3.04
N VAL A 61 -0.81 -9.90 1.82
CA VAL A 61 -2.01 -9.24 1.34
C VAL A 61 -2.15 -9.44 -0.16
N VAL A 62 -3.39 -9.57 -0.61
CA VAL A 62 -3.69 -9.64 -2.03
C VAL A 62 -4.31 -8.31 -2.40
N VAL A 63 -3.79 -7.68 -3.43
CA VAL A 63 -4.26 -6.37 -3.87
C VAL A 63 -4.62 -6.41 -5.34
N ALA A 64 -5.44 -5.47 -5.76
CA ALA A 64 -5.75 -5.29 -7.17
C ALA A 64 -5.01 -4.05 -7.67
N ASN A 65 -4.41 -4.17 -8.83
CA ASN A 65 -3.70 -3.07 -9.46
C ASN A 65 -4.06 -3.07 -10.93
N ASN A 66 -4.78 -2.07 -11.37
CA ASN A 66 -5.21 -1.96 -12.77
C ASN A 66 -5.91 -3.22 -13.27
N GLY A 67 -6.76 -3.77 -12.43
CA GLY A 67 -7.51 -4.96 -12.82
C GLY A 67 -6.78 -6.28 -12.60
N ASN A 68 -5.51 -6.23 -12.24
CA ASN A 68 -4.75 -7.45 -11.98
C ASN A 68 -4.66 -7.69 -10.48
N ARG A 69 -4.66 -8.96 -10.11
CA ARG A 69 -4.49 -9.33 -8.71
C ARG A 69 -3.05 -9.68 -8.46
N VAL A 70 -2.51 -9.15 -7.38
CA VAL A 70 -1.12 -9.39 -7.01
C VAL A 70 -1.09 -9.83 -5.56
N ALA A 71 -0.44 -10.95 -5.29
CA ALA A 71 -0.28 -11.43 -3.92
C ALA A 71 1.08 -10.98 -3.41
N LEU A 72 1.09 -10.27 -2.30
CA LEU A 72 2.31 -9.76 -1.71
C LEU A 72 2.56 -10.50 -0.41
N GLY A 73 3.73 -11.12 -0.30
CA GLY A 73 4.10 -11.79 0.94
C GLY A 73 4.44 -10.78 2.01
N ALA A 74 4.59 -11.26 3.23
CA ALA A 74 4.87 -10.40 4.36
C ALA A 74 6.15 -9.60 4.18
N ASP A 75 7.15 -10.18 3.54
CA ASP A 75 8.41 -9.50 3.34
C ASP A 75 8.27 -8.24 2.51
N ILE A 76 7.36 -8.22 1.57
CA ILE A 76 7.11 -7.03 0.77
C ILE A 76 6.07 -6.15 1.45
N ALA A 77 4.99 -6.75 1.91
CA ALA A 77 3.91 -5.97 2.51
C ALA A 77 4.38 -5.16 3.71
N ASP A 78 5.27 -5.71 4.52
CA ASP A 78 5.76 -5.01 5.70
C ASP A 78 6.63 -3.80 5.37
N LYS A 79 7.23 -3.80 4.19
CA LYS A 79 8.15 -2.72 3.81
C LYS A 79 7.55 -1.73 2.84
N LEU A 80 6.32 -1.94 2.47
CA LEU A 80 5.65 -1.07 1.53
C LEU A 80 4.87 -0.01 2.29
N LEU A 81 5.23 1.24 2.08
CA LEU A 81 4.53 2.33 2.73
C LEU A 81 3.49 2.89 1.77
N ILE A 82 2.33 3.14 2.29
CA ILE A 82 1.23 3.58 1.45
C ILE A 82 0.51 4.75 2.11
N SER A 83 -0.28 5.42 1.31
CA SER A 83 -1.13 6.49 1.77
C SER A 83 -2.56 6.13 1.36
N SER A 84 -3.48 6.30 2.26
CA SER A 84 -4.88 5.97 1.96
C SER A 84 -5.45 6.97 0.97
N LEU A 85 -6.15 6.46 -0.02
CA LEU A 85 -6.83 7.29 -0.99
C LEU A 85 -8.29 7.51 -0.60
N ASP A 86 -8.78 6.76 0.39
CA ASP A 86 -10.14 6.93 0.83
C ASP A 86 -10.24 8.17 1.68
N THR A 87 -11.21 9.01 1.39
CA THR A 87 -11.34 10.26 2.09
C THR A 87 -12.26 10.08 3.28
N PRO A 88 -11.82 10.49 4.45
CA PRO A 88 -12.71 10.35 5.59
C PRO A 88 -13.86 11.34 5.46
N GLU A 89 -14.96 10.95 5.95
CA GLU A 89 -16.12 11.82 5.96
C GLU A 89 -16.28 12.49 7.32
#